data_df7d0af5ba626a1de674fbf88c4ca136
#
_entry.id   df7d0af5ba626a1de674fbf88c4ca136
#
_cell.length_a   1.000
_cell.length_b   1.000
_cell.length_c   1.000
_cell.angle_alpha   90.00
_cell.angle_beta   90.00
_cell.angle_gamma   90.00
#
_symmetry.space_group_name_H-M   'P 1'
#
loop_
_entity.id
_entity.type
_entity.pdbx_description
1 polymer ?
#
loop_
_entity_poly.entity_id
_entity_poly.type
_entity_poly.pdbx_seq_one_letter_code
_entity_poly.pdbx_strand_id
1 'polypeptide(L)'
;MPADLAVIGLGHLGLPLAQAAVTTGIATIGYDPVRATDLAAGRLPGDGAEGTLTAADIRRMLSGGFRPTGDPVELGRVRTAVICAPAPLGADRSLDLTQLTAATRALAARLRPHTTVIIETPVAPGTTEGVLRPLLEDGSGLRAGRDFHLAYSPGRLDPGSRTHAYATTPKVIGGLTPACTESAAAFYGRLSDKVVRARGPREAETVQLLETNYRHVNIALVNEMAVLCHDLGVDLWDVIRCAETKPFGFQAFRPGPGVGGHGVPQDLSRPPLPVRPLRMVELAQQVNHHMPQYVIQRAATLLNEHGKSARGARVLLLGITYKPDVADLEGTPAQEIATRLMQLGAAVSYHDPHIPSWNVLGHPVPRADSLYEAAADADLTILLQQHRTYDLQGLSVKAQLLLDTRGATPTGAAHRL
;
A
#
# COMPACT_ATOMS: atom_id res chain seq x y z
N MET A 1 21.48 16.23 21.57
CA MET A 1 21.71 14.89 22.16
C MET A 1 21.83 13.91 21.01
N PRO A 2 22.63 12.83 21.12
CA PRO A 2 22.62 11.79 20.10
C PRO A 2 21.21 11.20 20.01
N ALA A 3 20.74 10.96 18.79
CA ALA A 3 19.45 10.30 18.59
C ALA A 3 19.60 8.79 18.80
N ASP A 4 18.56 8.14 19.31
CA ASP A 4 18.56 6.69 19.47
C ASP A 4 18.23 5.98 18.17
N LEU A 5 17.41 6.63 17.32
CA LEU A 5 16.88 6.08 16.08
C LEU A 5 17.12 7.02 14.90
N ALA A 6 17.55 6.47 13.76
CA ALA A 6 17.40 7.07 12.43
C ALA A 6 16.38 6.28 11.62
N VAL A 7 15.36 6.96 11.09
CA VAL A 7 14.46 6.42 10.07
C VAL A 7 14.92 6.98 8.72
N ILE A 8 15.28 6.11 7.79
CA ILE A 8 15.85 6.46 6.49
C ILE A 8 14.82 6.20 5.39
N GLY A 9 14.32 7.27 4.76
CA GLY A 9 13.15 7.25 3.88
C GLY A 9 11.87 7.54 4.67
N LEU A 10 11.30 8.74 4.45
CA LEU A 10 10.15 9.26 5.20
C LEU A 10 8.85 9.19 4.38
N GLY A 11 8.62 8.04 3.74
CA GLY A 11 7.39 7.69 3.04
C GLY A 11 6.38 6.97 3.94
N HIS A 12 5.48 6.23 3.28
CA HIS A 12 4.36 5.50 3.89
C HIS A 12 4.76 4.46 4.96
N LEU A 13 6.00 3.98 4.98
CA LEU A 13 6.54 3.11 6.03
C LEU A 13 7.29 3.90 7.10
N GLY A 14 8.16 4.83 6.68
CA GLY A 14 9.07 5.51 7.60
C GLY A 14 8.40 6.54 8.49
N LEU A 15 7.44 7.32 7.99
CA LEU A 15 6.75 8.32 8.83
C LEU A 15 5.91 7.68 9.96
N PRO A 16 5.13 6.61 9.73
CA PRO A 16 4.44 5.92 10.82
C PRO A 16 5.39 5.29 11.84
N LEU A 17 6.53 4.73 11.39
CA LEU A 17 7.57 4.26 12.32
C LEU A 17 8.13 5.39 13.17
N ALA A 18 8.49 6.52 12.55
CA ALA A 18 8.99 7.69 13.27
C ALA A 18 7.95 8.21 14.28
N GLN A 19 6.67 8.26 13.90
CA GLN A 19 5.59 8.63 14.80
C GLN A 19 5.49 7.69 16.00
N ALA A 20 5.49 6.38 15.78
CA ALA A 20 5.44 5.38 16.85
C ALA A 20 6.64 5.53 17.79
N ALA A 21 7.85 5.71 17.24
CA ALA A 21 9.07 5.90 18.01
C ALA A 21 9.02 7.17 18.88
N VAL A 22 8.63 8.30 18.32
CA VAL A 22 8.50 9.56 19.06
C VAL A 22 7.44 9.46 20.16
N THR A 23 6.32 8.80 19.87
CA THR A 23 5.24 8.59 20.85
C THR A 23 5.70 7.76 22.04
N THR A 24 6.63 6.84 21.83
CA THR A 24 7.25 6.04 22.92
C THR A 24 8.47 6.70 23.55
N GLY A 25 8.75 7.97 23.23
CA GLY A 25 9.85 8.74 23.81
C GLY A 25 11.24 8.39 23.25
N ILE A 26 11.32 7.75 22.07
CA ILE A 26 12.59 7.47 21.40
C ILE A 26 13.05 8.72 20.65
N ALA A 27 14.25 9.23 20.97
CA ALA A 27 14.85 10.35 20.25
C ALA A 27 15.12 9.96 18.80
N THR A 28 14.36 10.54 17.86
CA THR A 28 14.28 10.08 16.46
C THR A 28 14.70 11.17 15.48
N ILE A 29 15.61 10.82 14.58
CA ILE A 29 15.87 11.60 13.36
C ILE A 29 15.23 10.89 12.16
N GLY A 30 14.74 11.67 11.21
CA GLY A 30 14.25 11.17 9.94
C GLY A 30 15.14 11.68 8.82
N TYR A 31 15.82 10.78 8.12
CA TYR A 31 16.66 11.16 6.99
C TYR A 31 15.92 10.95 5.66
N ASP A 32 15.70 12.04 4.96
CA ASP A 32 15.14 12.04 3.61
C ASP A 32 15.56 13.32 2.88
N PRO A 33 16.47 13.23 1.89
CA PRO A 33 16.98 14.42 1.19
C PRO A 33 15.92 15.25 0.47
N VAL A 34 14.80 14.63 0.09
CA VAL A 34 13.72 15.28 -0.67
C VAL A 34 12.69 15.91 0.26
N ARG A 35 12.30 15.20 1.33
CA ARG A 35 11.13 15.54 2.16
C ARG A 35 11.46 16.29 3.44
N ALA A 36 12.71 16.27 3.85
CA ALA A 36 13.13 16.81 5.14
C ALA A 36 12.74 18.29 5.35
N THR A 37 12.85 19.13 4.32
CA THR A 37 12.56 20.57 4.40
C THR A 37 11.07 20.82 4.70
N ASP A 38 10.17 20.15 4.01
CA ASP A 38 8.73 20.31 4.24
C ASP A 38 8.30 19.74 5.58
N LEU A 39 8.81 18.57 5.95
CA LEU A 39 8.53 17.94 7.24
C LEU A 39 9.05 18.83 8.40
N ALA A 40 10.24 19.44 8.27
CA ALA A 40 10.75 20.37 9.27
C ALA A 40 9.89 21.63 9.43
N ALA A 41 9.20 22.04 8.35
CA ALA A 41 8.23 23.13 8.38
C ALA A 41 6.81 22.69 8.83
N GLY A 42 6.64 21.45 9.27
CA GLY A 42 5.35 20.92 9.72
C GLY A 42 4.35 20.65 8.57
N ARG A 43 4.86 20.52 7.35
CA ARG A 43 4.06 20.20 6.16
C ARG A 43 4.27 18.74 5.74
N LEU A 44 3.24 18.13 5.17
CA LEU A 44 3.39 16.86 4.46
C LEU A 44 3.83 17.15 3.02
N PRO A 45 4.89 16.51 2.53
CA PRO A 45 5.29 16.62 1.13
C PRO A 45 4.24 16.01 0.21
N GLY A 46 4.01 16.64 -0.95
CA GLY A 46 3.00 16.17 -1.92
C GLY A 46 1.57 16.51 -1.51
N ASP A 47 0.61 15.91 -2.18
CA ASP A 47 -0.83 16.20 -2.03
C ASP A 47 -1.46 15.59 -0.77
N GLY A 48 -0.69 15.31 0.28
CA GLY A 48 -1.18 14.70 1.51
C GLY A 48 -1.42 13.19 1.41
N ALA A 49 -0.91 12.54 0.37
CA ALA A 49 -1.21 11.16 -0.02
C ALA A 49 -0.45 10.08 0.77
N GLU A 50 0.30 10.44 1.82
CA GLU A 50 1.15 9.48 2.52
C GLU A 50 0.51 8.88 3.77
N GLY A 51 -0.49 8.03 3.55
CA GLY A 51 -1.10 7.28 4.64
C GLY A 51 -2.09 8.11 5.47
N THR A 52 -2.19 7.78 6.76
CA THR A 52 -3.15 8.37 7.70
C THR A 52 -2.62 9.60 8.44
N LEU A 53 -1.37 9.99 8.21
CA LEU A 53 -0.74 11.11 8.91
C LEU A 53 -1.22 12.45 8.34
N THR A 54 -1.47 13.37 9.23
CA THR A 54 -1.87 14.75 8.90
C THR A 54 -0.74 15.73 9.20
N ALA A 55 -0.80 16.95 8.66
CA ALA A 55 0.13 18.01 9.02
C ALA A 55 0.12 18.31 10.54
N ALA A 56 -1.01 18.09 11.22
CA ALA A 56 -1.11 18.20 12.67
C ALA A 56 -0.29 17.11 13.40
N ASP A 57 -0.24 15.90 12.82
CA ASP A 57 0.57 14.80 13.35
C ASP A 57 2.05 15.12 13.20
N ILE A 58 2.48 15.63 12.04
CA ILE A 58 3.87 16.08 11.83
C ILE A 58 4.26 17.14 12.86
N ARG A 59 3.43 18.16 13.08
CA ARG A 59 3.71 19.18 14.10
C ARG A 59 3.82 18.60 15.51
N ARG A 60 2.96 17.62 15.85
CA ARG A 60 3.08 16.90 17.14
C ARG A 60 4.38 16.10 17.25
N MET A 61 4.80 15.43 16.17
CA MET A 61 6.08 14.71 16.14
C MET A 61 7.25 15.66 16.34
N LEU A 62 7.27 16.83 15.67
CA LEU A 62 8.30 17.85 15.83
C LEU A 62 8.38 18.34 17.28
N SER A 63 7.24 18.66 17.91
CA SER A 63 7.21 19.06 19.32
C SER A 63 7.61 17.91 20.26
N GLY A 64 7.41 16.66 19.87
CA GLY A 64 7.88 15.46 20.57
C GLY A 64 9.35 15.11 20.36
N GLY A 65 10.10 15.93 19.60
CA GLY A 65 11.54 15.76 19.40
C GLY A 65 11.92 15.04 18.11
N PHE A 66 10.99 14.83 17.18
CA PHE A 66 11.32 14.38 15.82
C PHE A 66 12.14 15.43 15.08
N ARG A 67 13.21 15.01 14.45
CA ARG A 67 14.08 15.90 13.67
C ARG A 67 14.26 15.37 12.25
N PRO A 68 13.49 15.86 11.27
CA PRO A 68 13.74 15.56 9.87
C PRO A 68 15.02 16.26 9.38
N THR A 69 15.83 15.55 8.59
CA THR A 69 17.10 16.05 8.05
C THR A 69 17.39 15.49 6.66
N GLY A 70 17.98 16.30 5.81
CA GLY A 70 18.60 15.86 4.54
C GLY A 70 20.11 15.65 4.66
N ASP A 71 20.72 15.91 5.83
CA ASP A 71 22.16 15.77 6.03
C ASP A 71 22.54 14.35 6.49
N PRO A 72 23.27 13.58 5.66
CA PRO A 72 23.68 12.23 6.02
C PRO A 72 24.68 12.17 7.19
N VAL A 73 25.31 13.27 7.60
CA VAL A 73 26.23 13.32 8.75
C VAL A 73 25.53 12.93 10.05
N GLU A 74 24.25 13.24 10.18
CA GLU A 74 23.44 12.90 11.35
C GLU A 74 23.27 11.38 11.54
N LEU A 75 23.36 10.59 10.47
CA LEU A 75 23.26 9.12 10.52
C LEU A 75 24.40 8.46 11.35
N GLY A 76 25.53 9.14 11.48
CA GLY A 76 26.67 8.62 12.26
C GLY A 76 26.52 8.71 13.78
N ARG A 77 25.37 9.15 14.32
CA ARG A 77 25.19 9.41 15.75
C ARG A 77 24.05 8.61 16.38
N VAL A 78 23.58 7.54 15.70
CA VAL A 78 22.42 6.76 16.13
C VAL A 78 22.82 5.36 16.59
N ARG A 79 22.01 4.78 17.47
CA ARG A 79 22.16 3.37 17.90
C ARG A 79 21.47 2.42 16.96
N THR A 80 20.31 2.82 16.42
CA THR A 80 19.51 2.02 15.50
C THR A 80 19.23 2.85 14.24
N ALA A 81 19.39 2.25 13.08
CA ALA A 81 19.00 2.79 11.79
C ALA A 81 18.02 1.85 11.11
N VAL A 82 16.82 2.35 10.76
CA VAL A 82 15.81 1.58 10.03
C VAL A 82 15.68 2.16 8.63
N ILE A 83 15.92 1.34 7.62
CA ILE A 83 15.83 1.73 6.21
C ILE A 83 14.43 1.40 5.69
N CYS A 84 13.67 2.46 5.37
CA CYS A 84 12.32 2.46 4.81
C CYS A 84 12.27 3.10 3.42
N ALA A 85 13.44 3.31 2.79
CA ALA A 85 13.53 3.90 1.46
C ALA A 85 12.76 3.04 0.44
N PRO A 86 11.99 3.63 -0.48
CA PRO A 86 11.14 2.87 -1.39
C PRO A 86 11.95 2.03 -2.39
N ALA A 87 11.37 0.89 -2.76
CA ALA A 87 11.81 0.04 -3.87
C ALA A 87 10.58 -0.23 -4.76
N PRO A 88 10.19 0.73 -5.64
CA PRO A 88 9.00 0.58 -6.47
C PRO A 88 9.18 -0.51 -7.51
N LEU A 89 8.05 -1.00 -8.05
CA LEU A 89 8.06 -1.90 -9.20
C LEU A 89 8.29 -1.09 -10.49
N GLY A 90 9.28 -1.50 -11.26
CA GLY A 90 9.48 -1.00 -12.62
C GLY A 90 8.37 -1.46 -13.58
N ALA A 91 8.36 -0.92 -14.77
CA ALA A 91 7.41 -1.29 -15.83
C ALA A 91 7.49 -2.79 -16.19
N ASP A 92 8.65 -3.39 -16.01
CA ASP A 92 8.90 -4.82 -16.18
C ASP A 92 8.57 -5.65 -14.93
N ARG A 93 8.02 -5.02 -13.87
CA ARG A 93 7.67 -5.61 -12.56
C ARG A 93 8.86 -6.11 -11.73
N SER A 94 10.09 -5.79 -12.12
CA SER A 94 11.25 -5.93 -11.25
C SER A 94 11.29 -4.81 -10.20
N LEU A 95 11.94 -5.08 -9.05
CA LEU A 95 12.15 -4.04 -8.05
C LEU A 95 13.23 -3.05 -8.50
N ASP A 96 12.90 -1.78 -8.50
CA ASP A 96 13.89 -0.72 -8.63
C ASP A 96 14.53 -0.44 -7.25
N LEU A 97 15.75 -0.96 -7.07
CA LEU A 97 16.50 -0.81 -5.84
C LEU A 97 17.32 0.49 -5.76
N THR A 98 17.18 1.40 -6.72
CA THR A 98 18.02 2.61 -6.82
C THR A 98 17.97 3.45 -5.55
N GLN A 99 16.77 3.79 -5.06
CA GLN A 99 16.62 4.60 -3.86
C GLN A 99 17.06 3.84 -2.60
N LEU A 100 16.72 2.56 -2.50
CA LEU A 100 17.11 1.71 -1.37
C LEU A 100 18.64 1.56 -1.29
N THR A 101 19.31 1.34 -2.40
CA THR A 101 20.78 1.21 -2.43
C THR A 101 21.47 2.55 -2.17
N ALA A 102 20.92 3.67 -2.65
CA ALA A 102 21.42 5.01 -2.33
C ALA A 102 21.31 5.32 -0.83
N ALA A 103 20.17 5.04 -0.22
CA ALA A 103 19.96 5.18 1.23
C ALA A 103 20.92 4.29 2.04
N THR A 104 21.12 3.05 1.60
CA THR A 104 22.06 2.11 2.22
C THR A 104 23.51 2.61 2.16
N ARG A 105 23.95 3.16 1.01
CA ARG A 105 25.29 3.77 0.87
C ARG A 105 25.46 5.01 1.74
N ALA A 106 24.42 5.87 1.84
CA ALA A 106 24.46 7.05 2.70
C ALA A 106 24.67 6.66 4.17
N LEU A 107 23.99 5.61 4.64
CA LEU A 107 24.20 5.04 5.98
C LEU A 107 25.59 4.41 6.13
N ALA A 108 26.02 3.60 5.17
CA ALA A 108 27.30 2.88 5.20
C ALA A 108 28.48 3.83 5.45
N ALA A 109 28.53 4.96 4.74
CA ALA A 109 29.58 5.98 4.89
C ALA A 109 29.66 6.61 6.30
N ARG A 110 28.67 6.38 7.15
CA ARG A 110 28.54 6.97 8.50
C ARG A 110 28.35 5.90 9.58
N LEU A 111 28.27 4.62 9.20
CA LEU A 111 28.00 3.51 10.09
C LEU A 111 29.10 3.38 11.15
N ARG A 112 28.69 3.14 12.39
CA ARG A 112 29.60 2.93 13.53
C ARG A 112 29.50 1.52 14.08
N PRO A 113 30.55 1.02 14.73
CA PRO A 113 30.48 -0.23 15.47
C PRO A 113 29.28 -0.25 16.44
N HIS A 114 28.69 -1.44 16.61
CA HIS A 114 27.54 -1.72 17.48
C HIS A 114 26.22 -1.06 17.06
N THR A 115 26.15 -0.40 15.89
CA THR A 115 24.88 0.09 15.34
C THR A 115 24.00 -1.10 14.91
N THR A 116 22.70 -1.01 15.18
CA THR A 116 21.69 -1.96 14.66
C THR A 116 21.08 -1.39 13.40
N VAL A 117 21.29 -2.06 12.27
CA VAL A 117 20.71 -1.73 10.98
C VAL A 117 19.56 -2.69 10.69
N ILE A 118 18.37 -2.15 10.41
CA ILE A 118 17.17 -2.93 10.11
C ILE A 118 16.63 -2.48 8.75
N ILE A 119 16.33 -3.42 7.89
CA ILE A 119 15.66 -3.16 6.60
C ILE A 119 14.18 -3.42 6.81
N GLU A 120 13.32 -2.45 6.50
CA GLU A 120 11.86 -2.58 6.56
C GLU A 120 11.20 -2.46 5.19
N THR A 121 11.94 -2.02 4.18
CA THR A 121 11.50 -1.96 2.78
C THR A 121 11.12 -3.34 2.25
N PRO A 122 9.96 -3.49 1.58
CA PRO A 122 9.62 -4.73 0.88
C PRO A 122 10.66 -5.08 -0.19
N VAL A 123 11.26 -6.26 -0.07
CA VAL A 123 12.29 -6.73 -1.01
C VAL A 123 12.13 -8.23 -1.29
N ALA A 124 12.75 -8.69 -2.37
CA ALA A 124 12.82 -10.11 -2.67
C ALA A 124 13.67 -10.87 -1.62
N PRO A 125 13.30 -12.12 -1.27
CA PRO A 125 14.08 -12.94 -0.34
C PRO A 125 15.55 -13.04 -0.73
N GLY A 126 16.45 -12.76 0.23
CA GLY A 126 17.90 -12.74 0.05
C GLY A 126 18.49 -11.38 -0.31
N THR A 127 17.68 -10.34 -0.54
CA THR A 127 18.16 -8.99 -0.87
C THR A 127 19.01 -8.39 0.27
N THR A 128 18.59 -8.57 1.52
CA THR A 128 19.33 -8.06 2.69
C THR A 128 20.75 -8.62 2.73
N GLU A 129 20.92 -9.92 2.52
CA GLU A 129 22.23 -10.58 2.57
C GLU A 129 23.03 -10.41 1.28
N GLY A 130 22.38 -10.51 0.12
CA GLY A 130 23.06 -10.56 -1.19
C GLY A 130 23.36 -9.20 -1.78
N VAL A 131 22.59 -8.17 -1.45
CA VAL A 131 22.72 -6.84 -2.02
C VAL A 131 23.08 -5.80 -0.96
N LEU A 132 22.30 -5.69 0.11
CA LEU A 132 22.44 -4.58 1.06
C LEU A 132 23.60 -4.77 2.03
N ARG A 133 23.84 -6.01 2.48
CA ARG A 133 24.99 -6.34 3.34
C ARG A 133 26.32 -5.96 2.69
N PRO A 134 26.65 -6.36 1.46
CA PRO A 134 27.92 -5.94 0.81
C PRO A 134 28.06 -4.42 0.75
N LEU A 135 26.99 -3.69 0.41
CA LEU A 135 27.02 -2.23 0.36
C LEU A 135 27.33 -1.59 1.73
N LEU A 136 26.76 -2.15 2.81
CA LEU A 136 27.05 -1.69 4.18
C LEU A 136 28.50 -2.01 4.58
N GLU A 137 28.98 -3.23 4.30
CA GLU A 137 30.33 -3.67 4.64
C GLU A 137 31.40 -2.89 3.86
N ASP A 138 31.22 -2.75 2.54
CA ASP A 138 32.19 -2.05 1.66
C ASP A 138 32.25 -0.53 1.97
N GLY A 139 31.11 0.09 2.22
CA GLY A 139 31.04 1.53 2.49
C GLY A 139 31.51 1.92 3.89
N SER A 140 31.43 1.02 4.88
CA SER A 140 31.83 1.29 6.26
C SER A 140 33.17 0.70 6.66
N GLY A 141 33.64 -0.33 5.96
CA GLY A 141 34.78 -1.15 6.39
C GLY A 141 34.48 -2.09 7.56
N LEU A 142 33.22 -2.14 8.02
CA LEU A 142 32.77 -2.97 9.16
C LEU A 142 32.16 -4.28 8.64
N ARG A 143 32.10 -5.30 9.49
CA ARG A 143 31.51 -6.61 9.17
C ARG A 143 30.19 -6.81 9.88
N ALA A 144 29.13 -7.10 9.10
CA ALA A 144 27.80 -7.41 9.63
C ALA A 144 27.82 -8.68 10.50
N GLY A 145 27.14 -8.66 11.63
CA GLY A 145 27.09 -9.73 12.60
C GLY A 145 28.28 -9.81 13.55
N ARG A 146 29.37 -9.06 13.28
CA ARG A 146 30.54 -8.94 14.13
C ARG A 146 30.71 -7.54 14.69
N ASP A 147 30.75 -6.53 13.81
CA ASP A 147 31.03 -5.15 14.19
C ASP A 147 29.74 -4.31 14.28
N PHE A 148 28.71 -4.69 13.54
CA PHE A 148 27.36 -4.11 13.63
C PHE A 148 26.29 -5.17 13.45
N HIS A 149 25.07 -4.90 13.89
CA HIS A 149 23.93 -5.80 13.73
C HIS A 149 23.18 -5.49 12.44
N LEU A 150 22.78 -6.54 11.70
CA LEU A 150 21.96 -6.43 10.50
C LEU A 150 20.75 -7.36 10.60
N ALA A 151 19.56 -6.82 10.38
CA ALA A 151 18.31 -7.56 10.41
C ALA A 151 17.32 -7.06 9.33
N TYR A 152 16.34 -7.89 9.04
CA TYR A 152 15.17 -7.55 8.25
C TYR A 152 13.89 -7.65 9.11
N SER A 153 12.96 -6.74 8.90
CA SER A 153 11.65 -6.78 9.53
C SER A 153 10.59 -6.30 8.54
N PRO A 154 9.66 -7.14 8.07
CA PRO A 154 8.66 -6.73 7.10
C PRO A 154 7.81 -5.57 7.60
N GLY A 155 7.55 -4.59 6.73
CA GLY A 155 6.57 -3.54 6.94
C GLY A 155 5.17 -4.15 6.95
N ARG A 156 4.51 -4.16 8.12
CA ARG A 156 3.17 -4.72 8.32
C ARG A 156 2.17 -3.63 8.71
N LEU A 157 2.21 -2.52 8.01
CA LEU A 157 1.26 -1.43 8.21
C LEU A 157 0.09 -1.59 7.25
N ASP A 158 -1.09 -1.24 7.74
CA ASP A 158 -2.30 -1.15 6.96
C ASP A 158 -2.72 0.32 6.88
N PRO A 159 -2.24 1.10 5.86
CA PRO A 159 -2.56 2.51 5.73
C PRO A 159 -4.08 2.73 5.75
N GLY A 160 -4.55 3.74 6.50
CA GLY A 160 -5.99 4.00 6.68
C GLY A 160 -6.65 3.20 7.81
N SER A 161 -6.03 2.14 8.33
CA SER A 161 -6.56 1.36 9.44
C SER A 161 -6.34 2.05 10.79
N ARG A 162 -7.40 2.11 11.61
CA ARG A 162 -7.31 2.55 13.01
C ARG A 162 -7.11 1.39 13.99
N THR A 163 -7.39 0.17 13.56
CA THR A 163 -7.33 -1.04 14.41
C THR A 163 -5.98 -1.74 14.34
N HIS A 164 -5.25 -1.58 13.22
CA HIS A 164 -3.94 -2.18 13.01
C HIS A 164 -2.85 -1.12 13.14
N ALA A 165 -2.70 -0.60 14.36
CA ALA A 165 -1.65 0.35 14.71
C ALA A 165 -0.27 -0.34 14.77
N TYR A 166 0.79 0.46 14.76
CA TYR A 166 2.17 -0.05 14.86
C TYR A 166 2.39 -0.89 16.12
N ALA A 167 1.83 -0.46 17.25
CA ALA A 167 1.94 -1.15 18.54
C ALA A 167 1.23 -2.51 18.54
N THR A 168 0.02 -2.60 17.98
CA THR A 168 -0.82 -3.80 18.06
C THR A 168 -0.52 -4.86 16.99
N THR A 169 0.22 -4.48 15.94
CA THR A 169 0.61 -5.40 14.87
C THR A 169 1.91 -6.12 15.23
N PRO A 170 1.92 -7.47 15.37
CA PRO A 170 3.14 -8.21 15.70
C PRO A 170 4.23 -8.00 14.67
N LYS A 171 5.44 -7.65 15.12
CA LYS A 171 6.62 -7.50 14.25
C LYS A 171 7.35 -8.83 14.09
N VAL A 172 7.70 -9.18 12.86
CA VAL A 172 8.58 -10.30 12.54
C VAL A 172 9.99 -9.78 12.32
N ILE A 173 10.99 -10.45 12.85
CA ILE A 173 12.39 -10.04 12.78
C ILE A 173 13.26 -11.22 12.45
N GLY A 174 14.11 -11.08 11.44
CA GLY A 174 15.16 -12.03 11.11
C GLY A 174 16.51 -11.30 11.03
N GLY A 175 17.42 -11.63 11.95
CA GLY A 175 18.78 -11.10 11.96
C GLY A 175 19.77 -12.01 11.26
N LEU A 176 20.87 -11.44 10.77
CA LEU A 176 21.97 -12.20 10.15
C LEU A 176 22.59 -13.22 11.10
N THR A 177 22.60 -12.91 12.40
CA THR A 177 23.04 -13.80 13.49
C THR A 177 22.01 -13.74 14.62
N PRO A 178 22.02 -14.68 15.59
CA PRO A 178 21.16 -14.59 16.76
C PRO A 178 21.31 -13.25 17.51
N ALA A 179 22.53 -12.73 17.65
CA ALA A 179 22.76 -11.43 18.27
C ALA A 179 22.13 -10.28 17.49
N CYS A 180 22.13 -10.33 16.14
CA CYS A 180 21.45 -9.37 15.30
C CYS A 180 19.92 -9.42 15.50
N THR A 181 19.35 -10.63 15.61
CA THR A 181 17.93 -10.83 15.87
C THR A 181 17.53 -10.22 17.22
N GLU A 182 18.29 -10.50 18.27
CA GLU A 182 18.00 -9.98 19.62
C GLU A 182 18.15 -8.45 19.70
N SER A 183 19.16 -7.87 19.04
CA SER A 183 19.33 -6.41 19.00
C SER A 183 18.15 -5.72 18.33
N ALA A 184 17.69 -6.24 17.18
CA ALA A 184 16.52 -5.69 16.49
C ALA A 184 15.22 -5.98 17.26
N ALA A 185 15.10 -7.15 17.93
CA ALA A 185 13.96 -7.49 18.77
C ALA A 185 13.85 -6.58 19.99
N ALA A 186 14.95 -6.23 20.61
CA ALA A 186 14.98 -5.28 21.74
C ALA A 186 14.50 -3.88 21.31
N PHE A 187 14.86 -3.43 20.09
CA PHE A 187 14.34 -2.18 19.54
C PHE A 187 12.83 -2.23 19.32
N TYR A 188 12.33 -3.23 18.57
CA TYR A 188 10.89 -3.31 18.25
C TYR A 188 10.02 -3.67 19.46
N GLY A 189 10.56 -4.32 20.47
CA GLY A 189 9.86 -4.57 21.74
C GLY A 189 9.49 -3.30 22.53
N ARG A 190 10.08 -2.14 22.14
CA ARG A 190 9.68 -0.82 22.65
C ARG A 190 8.50 -0.23 21.88
N LEU A 191 8.22 -0.74 20.67
CA LEU A 191 7.24 -0.17 19.72
C LEU A 191 6.03 -1.07 19.47
N SER A 192 6.15 -2.37 19.69
CA SER A 192 5.11 -3.36 19.41
C SER A 192 4.94 -4.31 20.58
N ASP A 193 3.69 -4.65 20.89
CA ASP A 193 3.31 -5.56 21.99
C ASP A 193 3.85 -6.98 21.78
N LYS A 194 4.13 -7.36 20.52
CA LYS A 194 4.60 -8.71 20.20
C LYS A 194 5.68 -8.70 19.10
N VAL A 195 6.80 -9.35 19.41
CA VAL A 195 7.91 -9.58 18.47
C VAL A 195 8.07 -11.08 18.23
N VAL A 196 8.06 -11.46 16.95
CA VAL A 196 8.24 -12.85 16.49
C VAL A 196 9.61 -12.96 15.82
N ARG A 197 10.43 -13.89 16.28
CA ARG A 197 11.78 -14.11 15.76
C ARG A 197 11.73 -15.14 14.63
N ALA A 198 12.14 -14.74 13.44
CA ALA A 198 12.39 -15.63 12.31
C ALA A 198 13.82 -16.21 12.44
N ARG A 199 14.10 -17.28 11.71
CA ARG A 199 15.40 -17.95 11.73
C ARG A 199 16.51 -17.05 11.16
N GLY A 200 16.20 -16.23 10.16
CA GLY A 200 17.13 -15.30 9.54
C GLY A 200 16.42 -14.25 8.66
N PRO A 201 17.20 -13.37 7.99
CA PRO A 201 16.63 -12.33 7.14
C PRO A 201 15.78 -12.88 5.99
N ARG A 202 16.21 -13.99 5.37
CA ARG A 202 15.49 -14.61 4.23
C ARG A 202 14.11 -15.10 4.62
N GLU A 203 13.97 -15.74 5.79
CA GLU A 203 12.68 -16.16 6.29
C GLU A 203 11.77 -14.95 6.55
N ALA A 204 12.32 -13.89 7.14
CA ALA A 204 11.54 -12.68 7.42
C ALA A 204 11.10 -11.96 6.12
N GLU A 205 11.96 -11.89 5.10
CA GLU A 205 11.62 -11.41 3.75
C GLU A 205 10.55 -12.30 3.10
N THR A 206 10.67 -13.63 3.25
CA THR A 206 9.70 -14.60 2.70
C THR A 206 8.33 -14.51 3.37
N VAL A 207 8.26 -14.13 4.65
CA VAL A 207 6.98 -13.88 5.34
C VAL A 207 6.17 -12.81 4.61
N GLN A 208 6.78 -11.69 4.26
CA GLN A 208 6.11 -10.60 3.54
C GLN A 208 5.63 -11.05 2.15
N LEU A 209 6.48 -11.78 1.44
CA LEU A 209 6.14 -12.35 0.15
C LEU A 209 4.92 -13.30 0.26
N LEU A 210 4.90 -14.18 1.26
CA LEU A 210 3.79 -15.11 1.48
C LEU A 210 2.50 -14.36 1.80
N GLU A 211 2.53 -13.36 2.67
CA GLU A 211 1.36 -12.55 3.07
C GLU A 211 0.77 -11.79 1.86
N THR A 212 1.64 -11.19 1.04
CA THR A 212 1.22 -10.48 -0.16
C THR A 212 0.61 -11.42 -1.19
N ASN A 213 1.26 -12.55 -1.47
CA ASN A 213 0.77 -13.53 -2.43
C ASN A 213 -0.51 -14.21 -1.97
N TYR A 214 -0.63 -14.55 -0.68
CA TYR A 214 -1.84 -15.10 -0.09
C TYR A 214 -3.05 -14.19 -0.34
N ARG A 215 -2.92 -12.92 -0.01
CA ARG A 215 -3.99 -11.93 -0.25
C ARG A 215 -4.33 -11.83 -1.74
N HIS A 216 -3.31 -11.74 -2.59
CA HIS A 216 -3.47 -11.55 -4.02
C HIS A 216 -4.18 -12.72 -4.71
N VAL A 217 -3.79 -13.95 -4.39
CA VAL A 217 -4.40 -15.17 -4.92
C VAL A 217 -5.85 -15.32 -4.47
N ASN A 218 -6.14 -15.03 -3.19
CA ASN A 218 -7.51 -15.13 -2.69
C ASN A 218 -8.43 -14.03 -3.24
N ILE A 219 -7.92 -12.83 -3.51
CA ILE A 219 -8.68 -11.79 -4.22
C ILE A 219 -8.97 -12.24 -5.65
N ALA A 220 -8.00 -12.84 -6.36
CA ALA A 220 -8.22 -13.36 -7.70
C ALA A 220 -9.29 -14.45 -7.71
N LEU A 221 -9.24 -15.37 -6.75
CA LEU A 221 -10.26 -16.43 -6.63
C LEU A 221 -11.67 -15.81 -6.48
N VAL A 222 -11.88 -14.86 -5.59
CA VAL A 222 -13.22 -14.27 -5.40
C VAL A 222 -13.62 -13.36 -6.56
N ASN A 223 -12.68 -12.76 -7.29
CA ASN A 223 -12.95 -12.03 -8.52
C ASN A 223 -13.42 -12.97 -9.64
N GLU A 224 -12.77 -14.11 -9.80
CA GLU A 224 -13.21 -15.13 -10.76
C GLU A 224 -14.59 -15.70 -10.40
N MET A 225 -14.83 -15.93 -9.09
CA MET A 225 -16.15 -16.32 -8.58
C MET A 225 -17.22 -15.24 -8.83
N ALA A 226 -16.87 -13.94 -8.84
CA ALA A 226 -17.83 -12.88 -9.15
C ALA A 226 -18.32 -13.00 -10.60
N VAL A 227 -17.44 -13.27 -11.55
CA VAL A 227 -17.80 -13.50 -12.95
C VAL A 227 -18.72 -14.72 -13.07
N LEU A 228 -18.31 -15.86 -12.48
CA LEU A 228 -19.11 -17.09 -12.50
C LEU A 228 -20.50 -16.91 -11.86
N CYS A 229 -20.58 -16.31 -10.70
CA CYS A 229 -21.84 -16.10 -9.98
C CYS A 229 -22.77 -15.17 -10.76
N HIS A 230 -22.21 -14.14 -11.42
CA HIS A 230 -23.00 -13.27 -12.28
C HIS A 230 -23.64 -14.06 -13.44
N ASP A 231 -22.88 -14.91 -14.14
CA ASP A 231 -23.37 -15.73 -15.24
C ASP A 231 -24.46 -16.72 -14.79
N LEU A 232 -24.40 -17.16 -13.53
CA LEU A 232 -25.37 -18.06 -12.92
C LEU A 232 -26.57 -17.33 -12.29
N GLY A 233 -26.58 -16.00 -12.24
CA GLY A 233 -27.63 -15.23 -11.55
C GLY A 233 -27.59 -15.40 -10.03
N VAL A 234 -26.41 -15.69 -9.45
CA VAL A 234 -26.20 -15.91 -8.01
C VAL A 234 -25.56 -14.67 -7.38
N ASP A 235 -26.06 -14.24 -6.22
CA ASP A 235 -25.42 -13.15 -5.44
C ASP A 235 -24.19 -13.68 -4.69
N LEU A 236 -22.99 -13.40 -5.22
CA LEU A 236 -21.72 -13.80 -4.58
C LEU A 236 -21.56 -13.22 -3.16
N TRP A 237 -22.08 -12.05 -2.89
CA TRP A 237 -21.95 -11.42 -1.56
C TRP A 237 -22.71 -12.23 -0.49
N ASP A 238 -23.86 -12.76 -0.85
CA ASP A 238 -24.62 -13.67 0.00
C ASP A 238 -23.88 -15.02 0.17
N VAL A 239 -23.30 -15.55 -0.89
CA VAL A 239 -22.46 -16.75 -0.85
C VAL A 239 -21.27 -16.56 0.10
N ILE A 240 -20.55 -15.44 0.01
CA ILE A 240 -19.42 -15.13 0.92
C ILE A 240 -19.91 -15.06 2.37
N ARG A 241 -21.02 -14.34 2.62
CA ARG A 241 -21.60 -14.20 3.95
C ARG A 241 -21.96 -15.58 4.54
N CYS A 242 -22.53 -16.47 3.74
CA CYS A 242 -22.84 -17.83 4.16
C CYS A 242 -21.58 -18.67 4.41
N ALA A 243 -20.58 -18.57 3.53
CA ALA A 243 -19.33 -19.32 3.66
C ALA A 243 -18.51 -18.87 4.89
N GLU A 244 -18.58 -17.61 5.27
CA GLU A 244 -17.90 -17.01 6.44
C GLU A 244 -18.37 -17.61 7.76
N THR A 245 -19.56 -18.25 7.80
CA THR A 245 -20.06 -18.96 8.96
C THR A 245 -19.28 -20.25 9.27
N LYS A 246 -18.47 -20.74 8.31
CA LYS A 246 -17.64 -21.92 8.53
C LYS A 246 -16.42 -21.56 9.38
N PRO A 247 -16.23 -22.15 10.57
CA PRO A 247 -15.23 -21.71 11.53
C PRO A 247 -13.79 -22.17 11.21
N PHE A 248 -13.57 -22.91 10.10
CA PHE A 248 -12.26 -23.43 9.69
C PHE A 248 -12.15 -23.57 8.19
N GLY A 249 -10.92 -23.45 7.66
CA GLY A 249 -10.62 -23.72 6.24
C GLY A 249 -11.24 -22.72 5.26
N PHE A 250 -11.75 -21.58 5.74
CA PHE A 250 -12.25 -20.48 4.94
C PHE A 250 -11.88 -19.15 5.61
N GLN A 251 -11.45 -18.19 4.82
CA GLN A 251 -11.29 -16.80 5.19
C GLN A 251 -11.96 -15.95 4.11
N ALA A 252 -12.83 -15.05 4.51
CA ALA A 252 -13.58 -14.22 3.58
C ALA A 252 -12.66 -13.19 2.90
N PHE A 253 -12.64 -13.23 1.59
CA PHE A 253 -12.15 -12.17 0.71
C PHE A 253 -13.34 -11.63 -0.09
N ARG A 254 -13.21 -10.39 -0.56
CA ARG A 254 -14.29 -9.71 -1.29
C ARG A 254 -13.80 -9.30 -2.67
N PRO A 255 -14.64 -9.47 -3.71
CA PRO A 255 -14.28 -9.05 -5.06
C PRO A 255 -14.17 -7.53 -5.17
N GLY A 256 -13.62 -7.08 -6.27
CA GLY A 256 -13.49 -5.66 -6.55
C GLY A 256 -13.04 -5.38 -7.99
N PRO A 257 -12.90 -4.10 -8.34
CA PRO A 257 -12.62 -3.68 -9.72
C PRO A 257 -11.18 -3.94 -10.17
N GLY A 258 -10.37 -4.58 -9.35
CA GLY A 258 -8.95 -4.86 -9.53
C GLY A 258 -8.16 -4.67 -8.25
N VAL A 259 -6.85 -4.85 -8.32
CA VAL A 259 -5.91 -4.72 -7.20
C VAL A 259 -4.87 -3.66 -7.53
N GLY A 260 -4.62 -2.74 -6.60
CA GLY A 260 -3.62 -1.68 -6.71
C GLY A 260 -2.81 -1.50 -5.42
N GLY A 261 -2.04 -0.43 -5.37
CA GLY A 261 -1.19 -0.04 -4.24
C GLY A 261 0.16 -0.73 -4.22
N HIS A 262 0.94 -0.42 -3.19
CA HIS A 262 2.33 -0.87 -3.03
C HIS A 262 2.49 -2.37 -2.69
N GLY A 263 1.40 -3.07 -2.43
CA GLY A 263 1.38 -4.50 -2.04
C GLY A 263 1.12 -5.47 -3.20
N VAL A 264 1.47 -5.09 -4.44
CA VAL A 264 1.34 -5.98 -5.61
C VAL A 264 2.47 -7.01 -5.62
N PRO A 265 2.22 -8.28 -5.99
CA PRO A 265 3.26 -9.30 -6.07
C PRO A 265 4.38 -8.92 -7.02
N GLN A 266 5.62 -9.14 -6.57
CA GLN A 266 6.84 -8.89 -7.33
C GLN A 266 7.10 -10.02 -8.33
N ASP A 267 7.75 -9.71 -9.44
CA ASP A 267 8.31 -10.73 -10.33
C ASP A 267 9.63 -11.27 -9.77
N LEU A 268 9.57 -12.43 -9.15
CA LEU A 268 10.74 -13.09 -8.55
C LEU A 268 11.61 -13.84 -9.57
N SER A 269 11.23 -13.91 -10.84
CA SER A 269 12.03 -14.56 -11.88
C SER A 269 13.25 -13.74 -12.32
N ARG A 270 13.34 -12.49 -11.86
CA ARG A 270 14.35 -11.50 -12.26
C ARG A 270 15.40 -11.24 -11.19
N PRO A 271 16.59 -10.74 -11.56
CA PRO A 271 17.64 -10.35 -10.61
C PRO A 271 17.10 -9.44 -9.49
N PRO A 272 17.67 -9.46 -8.27
CA PRO A 272 19.01 -9.99 -7.96
C PRO A 272 19.09 -11.50 -7.69
N LEU A 273 17.95 -12.18 -7.49
CA LEU A 273 17.92 -13.61 -7.17
C LEU A 273 16.86 -14.29 -8.06
N PRO A 274 17.26 -14.83 -9.23
CA PRO A 274 16.32 -15.53 -10.09
C PRO A 274 15.83 -16.80 -9.39
N VAL A 275 14.53 -16.82 -9.06
CA VAL A 275 13.82 -17.98 -8.56
C VAL A 275 12.75 -18.40 -9.55
N ARG A 276 12.28 -19.63 -9.46
CA ARG A 276 11.19 -20.10 -10.33
C ARG A 276 9.95 -19.21 -10.16
N PRO A 277 9.28 -18.86 -11.30
CA PRO A 277 8.02 -18.12 -11.25
C PRO A 277 6.97 -18.87 -10.40
N LEU A 278 6.16 -18.13 -9.68
CA LEU A 278 5.06 -18.66 -8.88
C LEU A 278 3.80 -18.72 -9.75
N ARG A 279 3.56 -19.85 -10.43
CA ARG A 279 2.47 -20.05 -11.41
C ARG A 279 1.09 -19.59 -10.93
N MET A 280 0.73 -19.89 -9.68
CA MET A 280 -0.55 -19.45 -9.11
C MET A 280 -0.61 -17.92 -8.95
N VAL A 281 0.50 -17.29 -8.60
CA VAL A 281 0.58 -15.83 -8.45
C VAL A 281 0.47 -15.15 -9.82
N GLU A 282 1.14 -15.69 -10.84
CA GLU A 282 1.03 -15.17 -12.22
C GLU A 282 -0.41 -15.27 -12.76
N LEU A 283 -1.07 -16.41 -12.55
CA LEU A 283 -2.48 -16.57 -12.93
C LEU A 283 -3.38 -15.59 -12.16
N ALA A 284 -3.18 -15.47 -10.86
CA ALA A 284 -3.93 -14.54 -10.04
C ALA A 284 -3.73 -13.07 -10.47
N GLN A 285 -2.51 -12.74 -10.92
CA GLN A 285 -2.24 -11.41 -11.49
C GLN A 285 -3.03 -11.16 -12.77
N GLN A 286 -3.11 -12.16 -13.66
CA GLN A 286 -3.91 -12.08 -14.90
C GLN A 286 -5.39 -11.88 -14.59
N VAL A 287 -5.95 -12.67 -13.66
CA VAL A 287 -7.35 -12.54 -13.23
C VAL A 287 -7.62 -11.14 -12.66
N ASN A 288 -6.81 -10.69 -11.71
CA ASN A 288 -7.00 -9.37 -11.09
C ASN A 288 -6.82 -8.21 -12.08
N HIS A 289 -5.90 -8.35 -13.04
CA HIS A 289 -5.68 -7.35 -14.10
C HIS A 289 -6.83 -7.30 -15.11
N HIS A 290 -7.59 -8.39 -15.27
CA HIS A 290 -8.76 -8.42 -16.15
C HIS A 290 -9.99 -7.71 -15.53
N MET A 291 -10.03 -7.52 -14.23
CA MET A 291 -11.21 -6.97 -13.54
C MET A 291 -11.64 -5.57 -14.01
N PRO A 292 -10.74 -4.61 -14.30
CA PRO A 292 -11.15 -3.33 -14.88
C PRO A 292 -11.93 -3.50 -16.18
N GLN A 293 -11.50 -4.42 -17.05
CA GLN A 293 -12.21 -4.71 -18.31
C GLN A 293 -13.60 -5.33 -18.04
N TYR A 294 -13.70 -6.22 -17.06
CA TYR A 294 -14.99 -6.80 -16.65
C TYR A 294 -15.94 -5.72 -16.13
N VAL A 295 -15.46 -4.77 -15.31
CA VAL A 295 -16.27 -3.63 -14.85
C VAL A 295 -16.81 -2.81 -16.04
N ILE A 296 -15.98 -2.57 -17.06
CA ILE A 296 -16.43 -1.85 -18.28
C ILE A 296 -17.49 -2.63 -19.04
N GLN A 297 -17.32 -3.95 -19.18
CA GLN A 297 -18.31 -4.80 -19.82
C GLN A 297 -19.65 -4.75 -19.06
N ARG A 298 -19.61 -4.86 -17.73
CA ARG A 298 -20.80 -4.71 -16.87
C ARG A 298 -21.46 -3.34 -17.04
N ALA A 299 -20.67 -2.27 -17.04
CA ALA A 299 -21.17 -0.90 -17.24
C ALA A 299 -21.87 -0.73 -18.61
N ALA A 300 -21.26 -1.26 -19.68
CA ALA A 300 -21.85 -1.20 -21.01
C ALA A 300 -23.15 -2.02 -21.12
N THR A 301 -23.19 -3.21 -20.53
CA THR A 301 -24.38 -4.06 -20.48
C THR A 301 -25.52 -3.35 -19.76
N LEU A 302 -25.26 -2.80 -18.56
CA LEU A 302 -26.26 -2.06 -17.77
C LEU A 302 -26.80 -0.84 -18.50
N LEU A 303 -25.94 -0.06 -19.15
CA LEU A 303 -26.38 1.06 -19.98
C LEU A 303 -27.31 0.59 -21.12
N ASN A 304 -26.94 -0.49 -21.82
CA ASN A 304 -27.75 -1.04 -22.92
C ASN A 304 -29.13 -1.55 -22.44
N GLU A 305 -29.20 -2.23 -21.30
CA GLU A 305 -30.46 -2.68 -20.68
C GLU A 305 -31.41 -1.51 -20.37
N HIS A 306 -30.84 -0.32 -20.15
CA HIS A 306 -31.60 0.93 -19.93
C HIS A 306 -31.71 1.80 -21.17
N GLY A 307 -31.50 1.22 -22.37
CA GLY A 307 -31.66 1.92 -23.65
C GLY A 307 -30.62 3.01 -23.92
N LYS A 308 -29.46 2.97 -23.24
CA LYS A 308 -28.36 3.92 -23.38
C LYS A 308 -27.13 3.25 -23.97
N SER A 309 -26.34 4.01 -24.71
CA SER A 309 -25.05 3.58 -25.24
C SER A 309 -23.93 4.14 -24.35
N ALA A 310 -22.82 3.41 -24.23
CA ALA A 310 -21.63 3.96 -23.55
C ALA A 310 -21.13 5.26 -24.20
N ARG A 311 -21.24 5.36 -25.54
CA ARG A 311 -20.93 6.61 -26.26
C ARG A 311 -21.95 7.69 -25.92
N GLY A 312 -21.45 8.79 -25.37
CA GLY A 312 -22.24 9.94 -24.95
C GLY A 312 -22.89 9.79 -23.56
N ALA A 313 -22.79 8.63 -22.91
CA ALA A 313 -23.27 8.46 -21.54
C ALA A 313 -22.42 9.28 -20.55
N ARG A 314 -23.08 9.89 -19.59
CA ARG A 314 -22.45 10.55 -18.44
C ARG A 314 -22.19 9.51 -17.36
N VAL A 315 -20.90 9.23 -17.10
CA VAL A 315 -20.48 8.23 -16.12
C VAL A 315 -19.76 8.89 -14.97
N LEU A 316 -20.27 8.69 -13.75
CA LEU A 316 -19.66 9.16 -12.51
C LEU A 316 -18.89 8.02 -11.83
N LEU A 317 -17.58 8.22 -11.60
CA LEU A 317 -16.73 7.30 -10.83
C LEU A 317 -16.63 7.77 -9.38
N LEU A 318 -16.94 6.90 -8.43
CA LEU A 318 -16.89 7.20 -7.00
C LEU A 318 -15.76 6.46 -6.31
N GLY A 319 -14.87 7.23 -5.68
CA GLY A 319 -13.68 6.69 -5.01
C GLY A 319 -12.66 6.17 -6.01
N ILE A 320 -11.70 7.01 -6.40
CA ILE A 320 -10.72 6.68 -7.44
C ILE A 320 -9.39 6.21 -6.86
N THR A 321 -9.24 6.19 -5.53
CA THR A 321 -8.05 5.70 -4.83
C THR A 321 -8.02 4.17 -4.80
N TYR A 322 -6.82 3.58 -4.63
CA TYR A 322 -6.70 2.12 -4.55
C TYR A 322 -7.26 1.55 -3.24
N LYS A 323 -7.39 2.37 -2.20
CA LYS A 323 -7.83 1.97 -0.87
C LYS A 323 -8.75 3.04 -0.26
N PRO A 324 -9.76 2.65 0.58
CA PRO A 324 -10.64 3.62 1.21
C PRO A 324 -9.89 4.54 2.18
N ASP A 325 -10.30 5.82 2.21
CA ASP A 325 -9.82 6.85 3.15
C ASP A 325 -8.32 7.15 3.09
N VAL A 326 -7.70 6.89 1.94
CA VAL A 326 -6.29 7.18 1.67
C VAL A 326 -6.18 7.98 0.38
N ALA A 327 -5.43 9.07 0.39
CA ALA A 327 -5.20 9.91 -0.79
C ALA A 327 -4.07 9.33 -1.67
N ASP A 328 -4.24 8.13 -2.20
CA ASP A 328 -3.22 7.43 -2.97
C ASP A 328 -3.80 6.76 -4.22
N LEU A 329 -3.25 7.13 -5.38
CA LEU A 329 -3.64 6.65 -6.70
C LEU A 329 -2.71 5.55 -7.25
N GLU A 330 -1.72 5.10 -6.47
CA GLU A 330 -0.74 4.14 -6.96
C GLU A 330 -1.40 2.84 -7.42
N GLY A 331 -1.25 2.53 -8.72
CA GLY A 331 -1.82 1.33 -9.31
C GLY A 331 -3.34 1.19 -9.20
N THR A 332 -4.09 2.28 -8.98
CA THR A 332 -5.55 2.20 -8.85
C THR A 332 -6.22 1.66 -10.12
N PRO A 333 -7.17 0.72 -10.01
CA PRO A 333 -7.97 0.26 -11.15
C PRO A 333 -8.79 1.37 -11.82
N ALA A 334 -9.08 2.45 -11.10
CA ALA A 334 -9.86 3.58 -11.59
C ALA A 334 -9.23 4.20 -12.85
N GLN A 335 -7.90 4.24 -12.94
CA GLN A 335 -7.18 4.80 -14.07
C GLN A 335 -7.48 4.04 -15.38
N GLU A 336 -7.45 2.72 -15.34
CA GLU A 336 -7.76 1.90 -16.52
C GLU A 336 -9.25 1.97 -16.87
N ILE A 337 -10.12 1.93 -15.86
CA ILE A 337 -11.58 2.02 -16.04
C ILE A 337 -11.95 3.34 -16.71
N ALA A 338 -11.46 4.48 -16.20
CA ALA A 338 -11.72 5.78 -16.81
C ALA A 338 -11.17 5.88 -18.24
N THR A 339 -9.95 5.40 -18.46
CA THR A 339 -9.32 5.38 -19.79
C THR A 339 -10.21 4.66 -20.80
N ARG A 340 -10.68 3.46 -20.47
CA ARG A 340 -11.51 2.66 -21.38
C ARG A 340 -12.90 3.28 -21.59
N LEU A 341 -13.54 3.83 -20.55
CA LEU A 341 -14.82 4.53 -20.68
C LEU A 341 -14.70 5.74 -21.61
N MET A 342 -13.66 6.55 -21.46
CA MET A 342 -13.39 7.68 -22.34
C MET A 342 -13.13 7.23 -23.79
N GLN A 343 -12.40 6.15 -24.00
CA GLN A 343 -12.17 5.55 -25.33
C GLN A 343 -13.47 5.05 -25.99
N LEU A 344 -14.44 4.59 -25.19
CA LEU A 344 -15.80 4.24 -25.67
C LEU A 344 -16.65 5.48 -25.97
N GLY A 345 -16.17 6.68 -25.63
CA GLY A 345 -16.84 7.95 -25.88
C GLY A 345 -17.80 8.39 -24.76
N ALA A 346 -17.65 7.83 -23.55
CA ALA A 346 -18.39 8.30 -22.37
C ALA A 346 -17.82 9.62 -21.86
N ALA A 347 -18.69 10.47 -21.31
CA ALA A 347 -18.33 11.67 -20.57
C ALA A 347 -18.09 11.26 -19.10
N VAL A 348 -16.82 11.11 -18.74
CA VAL A 348 -16.41 10.65 -17.39
C VAL A 348 -16.20 11.84 -16.47
N SER A 349 -16.78 11.75 -15.28
CA SER A 349 -16.49 12.62 -14.13
C SER A 349 -16.16 11.76 -12.89
N TYR A 350 -15.60 12.35 -11.85
CA TYR A 350 -15.33 11.61 -10.61
C TYR A 350 -15.72 12.42 -9.37
N HIS A 351 -15.96 11.72 -8.28
CA HIS A 351 -15.99 12.28 -6.94
C HIS A 351 -15.09 11.44 -6.02
N ASP A 352 -14.16 12.11 -5.37
CA ASP A 352 -13.30 11.53 -4.33
C ASP A 352 -12.98 12.60 -3.29
N PRO A 353 -13.22 12.36 -1.98
CA PRO A 353 -12.97 13.36 -0.95
C PRO A 353 -11.47 13.62 -0.71
N HIS A 354 -10.60 12.69 -1.14
CA HIS A 354 -9.17 12.75 -0.88
C HIS A 354 -8.35 13.23 -2.09
N ILE A 355 -8.93 13.22 -3.30
CA ILE A 355 -8.23 13.57 -4.53
C ILE A 355 -8.82 14.85 -5.12
N PRO A 356 -8.12 15.99 -4.99
CA PRO A 356 -8.63 17.28 -5.47
C PRO A 356 -8.55 17.43 -6.99
N SER A 357 -7.60 16.76 -7.65
CA SER A 357 -7.41 16.78 -9.09
C SER A 357 -6.93 15.43 -9.61
N TRP A 358 -7.38 15.06 -10.81
CA TRP A 358 -7.03 13.80 -11.44
C TRP A 358 -6.93 13.94 -12.96
N ASN A 359 -5.90 13.32 -13.55
CA ASN A 359 -5.67 13.32 -14.98
C ASN A 359 -5.72 11.90 -15.54
N VAL A 360 -6.41 11.75 -16.67
CA VAL A 360 -6.48 10.48 -17.43
C VAL A 360 -6.15 10.79 -18.88
N LEU A 361 -5.28 10.02 -19.51
CA LEU A 361 -4.79 10.24 -20.87
C LEU A 361 -4.21 11.66 -21.10
N GLY A 362 -3.62 12.26 -20.07
CA GLY A 362 -3.07 13.61 -20.14
C GLY A 362 -4.13 14.75 -20.04
N HIS A 363 -5.40 14.43 -19.84
CA HIS A 363 -6.46 15.40 -19.71
C HIS A 363 -7.04 15.40 -18.28
N PRO A 364 -7.39 16.59 -17.73
CA PRO A 364 -8.04 16.66 -16.44
C PRO A 364 -9.45 16.06 -16.53
N VAL A 365 -9.78 15.19 -15.56
CA VAL A 365 -11.13 14.64 -15.42
C VAL A 365 -11.95 15.59 -14.54
N PRO A 366 -13.16 15.98 -14.94
CA PRO A 366 -14.02 16.83 -14.13
C PRO A 366 -14.32 16.20 -12.76
N ARG A 367 -14.04 16.95 -11.68
CA ARG A 367 -14.41 16.56 -10.33
C ARG A 367 -15.81 17.09 -10.01
N ALA A 368 -16.66 16.23 -9.47
CA ALA A 368 -17.97 16.63 -8.98
C ALA A 368 -17.85 17.26 -7.57
N ASP A 369 -18.48 18.40 -7.37
CA ASP A 369 -18.50 19.10 -6.08
C ASP A 369 -19.54 18.49 -5.11
N SER A 370 -20.69 18.08 -5.66
CA SER A 370 -21.78 17.43 -4.91
C SER A 370 -21.97 16.00 -5.37
N LEU A 371 -21.76 15.05 -4.44
CA LEU A 371 -21.95 13.62 -4.68
C LEU A 371 -23.35 13.29 -5.20
N TYR A 372 -24.38 13.81 -4.53
CA TYR A 372 -25.77 13.45 -4.83
C TYR A 372 -26.31 14.08 -6.11
N GLU A 373 -25.93 15.33 -6.38
CA GLU A 373 -26.31 16.00 -7.63
C GLU A 373 -25.65 15.31 -8.82
N ALA A 374 -24.36 15.02 -8.72
CA ALA A 374 -23.64 14.33 -9.77
C ALA A 374 -24.17 12.90 -10.01
N ALA A 375 -24.55 12.18 -8.95
CA ALA A 375 -25.13 10.84 -9.07
C ALA A 375 -26.56 10.88 -9.69
N ALA A 376 -27.34 11.91 -9.39
CA ALA A 376 -28.66 12.10 -10.00
C ALA A 376 -28.59 12.50 -11.50
N ASP A 377 -27.54 13.22 -11.88
CA ASP A 377 -27.29 13.65 -13.24
C ASP A 377 -26.62 12.60 -14.13
N ALA A 378 -25.89 11.67 -13.53
CA ALA A 378 -25.17 10.62 -14.25
C ALA A 378 -26.13 9.57 -14.84
N ASP A 379 -25.83 9.10 -16.05
CA ASP A 379 -26.52 7.97 -16.65
C ASP A 379 -26.11 6.64 -15.98
N LEU A 380 -24.90 6.57 -15.45
CA LEU A 380 -24.38 5.47 -14.66
C LEU A 380 -23.40 6.00 -13.59
N THR A 381 -23.59 5.59 -12.36
CA THR A 381 -22.64 5.79 -11.27
C THR A 381 -21.93 4.47 -10.98
N ILE A 382 -20.60 4.49 -10.87
CA ILE A 382 -19.78 3.30 -10.54
C ILE A 382 -19.04 3.55 -9.23
N LEU A 383 -19.37 2.77 -8.20
CA LEU A 383 -18.65 2.79 -6.92
C LEU A 383 -17.41 1.92 -7.03
N LEU A 384 -16.25 2.55 -7.15
CA LEU A 384 -14.94 1.86 -7.24
C LEU A 384 -14.27 1.71 -5.87
N GLN A 385 -14.50 2.69 -4.96
CA GLN A 385 -13.99 2.63 -3.60
C GLN A 385 -14.99 3.24 -2.60
N GLN A 386 -15.16 2.58 -1.46
CA GLN A 386 -16.06 3.02 -0.39
C GLN A 386 -15.30 3.87 0.63
N HIS A 387 -15.34 5.18 0.52
CA HIS A 387 -14.86 6.08 1.57
C HIS A 387 -15.90 6.16 2.71
N ARG A 388 -15.44 6.28 3.95
CA ARG A 388 -16.33 6.40 5.13
C ARG A 388 -17.24 7.62 5.10
N THR A 389 -16.85 8.63 4.36
CA THR A 389 -17.64 9.86 4.17
C THR A 389 -18.82 9.69 3.22
N TYR A 390 -18.90 8.57 2.48
CA TYR A 390 -20.01 8.31 1.57
C TYR A 390 -21.21 7.75 2.33
N ASP A 391 -22.34 8.45 2.26
CA ASP A 391 -23.65 7.88 2.60
C ASP A 391 -24.15 7.04 1.41
N LEU A 392 -23.84 5.74 1.47
CA LEU A 392 -24.18 4.81 0.40
C LEU A 392 -25.68 4.52 0.28
N GLN A 393 -26.43 4.70 1.37
CA GLN A 393 -27.88 4.57 1.35
C GLN A 393 -28.51 5.75 0.60
N GLY A 394 -28.13 6.97 0.93
CA GLY A 394 -28.58 8.16 0.21
C GLY A 394 -28.15 8.15 -1.26
N LEU A 395 -26.95 7.68 -1.56
CA LEU A 395 -26.44 7.50 -2.91
C LEU A 395 -27.31 6.55 -3.74
N SER A 396 -27.66 5.38 -3.18
CA SER A 396 -28.46 4.37 -3.89
C SER A 396 -29.90 4.84 -4.22
N VAL A 397 -30.42 5.81 -3.46
CA VAL A 397 -31.72 6.45 -3.75
C VAL A 397 -31.59 7.52 -4.84
N LYS A 398 -30.46 8.20 -4.94
CA LYS A 398 -30.25 9.33 -5.86
C LYS A 398 -29.73 8.93 -7.22
N ALA A 399 -28.86 7.90 -7.30
CA ALA A 399 -28.31 7.43 -8.56
C ALA A 399 -29.39 6.83 -9.46
N GLN A 400 -29.43 7.22 -10.74
CA GLN A 400 -30.35 6.64 -11.72
C GLN A 400 -30.02 5.16 -11.97
N LEU A 401 -28.73 4.85 -12.11
CA LEU A 401 -28.21 3.51 -12.28
C LEU A 401 -26.90 3.42 -11.51
N LEU A 402 -26.77 2.43 -10.63
CA LEU A 402 -25.61 2.27 -9.77
C LEU A 402 -24.99 0.88 -9.94
N LEU A 403 -23.68 0.85 -10.29
CA LEU A 403 -22.85 -0.34 -10.27
C LEU A 403 -21.93 -0.30 -9.04
N ASP A 404 -22.19 -1.17 -8.09
CA ASP A 404 -21.39 -1.30 -6.87
C ASP A 404 -20.36 -2.42 -7.02
N THR A 405 -19.10 -2.05 -7.21
CA THR A 405 -18.00 -3.01 -7.34
C THR A 405 -17.45 -3.52 -6.01
N ARG A 406 -17.97 -3.00 -4.89
CA ARG A 406 -17.50 -3.32 -3.53
C ARG A 406 -18.52 -4.07 -2.67
N GLY A 407 -19.78 -4.15 -3.13
CA GLY A 407 -20.88 -4.72 -2.37
C GLY A 407 -21.15 -3.95 -1.07
N ALA A 408 -20.92 -2.66 -1.10
CA ALA A 408 -21.00 -1.78 0.05
C ALA A 408 -22.37 -1.13 0.23
N THR A 409 -23.17 -1.07 -0.84
CA THR A 409 -24.54 -0.56 -0.81
C THR A 409 -25.51 -1.55 -0.16
N PRO A 410 -26.67 -1.09 0.35
CA PRO A 410 -27.71 -1.99 0.83
C PRO A 410 -28.11 -3.05 -0.20
N THR A 411 -28.48 -4.24 0.27
CA THR A 411 -28.85 -5.35 -0.62
C THR A 411 -30.04 -4.96 -1.51
N GLY A 412 -29.91 -5.21 -2.81
CA GLY A 412 -30.91 -4.88 -3.81
C GLY A 412 -30.97 -3.40 -4.22
N ALA A 413 -30.12 -2.54 -3.65
CA ALA A 413 -30.11 -1.11 -3.94
C ALA A 413 -29.21 -0.71 -5.13
N ALA A 414 -28.38 -1.64 -5.62
CA ALA A 414 -27.47 -1.44 -6.74
C ALA A 414 -27.20 -2.76 -7.47
N HIS A 415 -26.78 -2.65 -8.73
CA HIS A 415 -26.19 -3.78 -9.43
C HIS A 415 -24.80 -4.05 -8.86
N ARG A 416 -24.45 -5.30 -8.64
CA ARG A 416 -23.14 -5.72 -8.10
C ARG A 416 -22.31 -6.43 -9.15
N LEU A 417 -20.99 -6.57 -8.89
CA LEU A 417 -20.10 -7.42 -9.68
C LEU A 417 -20.56 -8.86 -9.63
#